data_5ca61fd58accf7f7354cc1fee7a4919a
#
_entry.id   5ca61fd58accf7f7354cc1fee7a4919a
#
_cell.length_a   1.000
_cell.length_b   1.000
_cell.length_c   1.000
_cell.angle_alpha   90.00
_cell.angle_beta   90.00
_cell.angle_gamma   90.00
#
_symmetry.space_group_name_H-M   'P 1'
#
loop_
_entity.id
_entity.type
_entity.pdbx_description
1 polymer ?
#
loop_
_entity_poly.entity_id
_entity_poly.type
_entity_poly.pdbx_seq_one_letter_code
_entity_poly.pdbx_strand_id
1 'polypeptide(L)'
;GVDMAIGGDQGGSIRMPASWCGVYGLKPTHGLVPYTGAFPIEITLDHLGPITNNVTDCALLLEVIAGDDGMDPRQRNLKVDKYTEALVTDIHELKIGVVSEGFNWEGQSEQDVDTNVRAAASQLEKLGAHVEEVSIPMHKDGIHIWNAIAIEGANSLMIKGNSMGTNWKGYYNTGLLDSFARGRITRADDLSETTKLVMLMGQYMDEQYHGRYYAKAQNLATALKAAYDSAFEKYDLLLMPTQPMKATKIPEKSCSREDYVARALEMVNNTA
;
A
#
# COMPACT_ATOMS: atom_id res chain seq x y z
N GLY A 1 15.38 7.86 -17.09
CA GLY A 1 14.07 7.79 -16.51
C GLY A 1 13.04 7.27 -17.49
N VAL A 2 11.84 7.10 -17.00
CA VAL A 2 10.65 6.73 -17.78
C VAL A 2 9.54 7.73 -17.44
N ASP A 3 8.59 7.91 -18.36
CA ASP A 3 7.49 8.87 -18.15
C ASP A 3 6.39 8.25 -17.26
N MET A 4 6.17 6.95 -17.39
CA MET A 4 5.17 6.18 -16.66
C MET A 4 5.75 4.84 -16.20
N ALA A 5 5.29 4.36 -15.05
CA ALA A 5 5.62 3.04 -14.53
C ALA A 5 4.41 2.41 -13.85
N ILE A 6 4.40 1.07 -13.76
CA ILE A 6 3.46 0.33 -12.94
C ILE A 6 4.20 -0.14 -11.69
N GLY A 7 3.64 0.15 -10.52
CA GLY A 7 4.13 -0.31 -9.23
C GLY A 7 3.22 -1.34 -8.58
N GLY A 8 3.76 -2.12 -7.63
CA GLY A 8 2.99 -2.96 -6.72
C GLY A 8 2.90 -2.31 -5.33
N ASP A 9 1.78 -2.45 -4.64
CA ASP A 9 1.55 -1.86 -3.30
C ASP A 9 0.79 -2.87 -2.41
N GLN A 10 1.44 -3.30 -1.33
CA GLN A 10 0.87 -4.14 -0.30
C GLN A 10 0.78 -3.42 1.06
N GLY A 11 1.41 -2.26 1.17
CA GLY A 11 1.44 -1.45 2.39
C GLY A 11 1.98 -0.05 2.14
N GLY A 12 2.03 0.39 0.87
CA GLY A 12 2.52 1.71 0.49
C GLY A 12 3.51 1.72 -0.67
N SER A 13 3.85 0.56 -1.27
CA SER A 13 4.99 0.48 -2.20
C SER A 13 4.77 1.16 -3.57
N ILE A 14 3.58 1.67 -3.89
CA ILE A 14 3.33 2.68 -4.94
C ILE A 14 3.42 4.09 -4.33
N ARG A 15 2.69 4.32 -3.24
CA ARG A 15 2.47 5.64 -2.65
C ARG A 15 3.72 6.21 -2.00
N MET A 16 4.45 5.39 -1.22
CA MET A 16 5.67 5.80 -0.53
C MET A 16 6.78 6.24 -1.49
N PRO A 17 7.22 5.40 -2.47
CA PRO A 17 8.26 5.83 -3.40
C PRO A 17 7.84 7.01 -4.27
N ALA A 18 6.56 7.11 -4.64
CA ALA A 18 6.06 8.27 -5.35
C ALA A 18 6.21 9.55 -4.52
N SER A 19 5.82 9.52 -3.25
CA SER A 19 6.00 10.65 -2.31
C SER A 19 7.47 11.05 -2.17
N TRP A 20 8.37 10.08 -1.99
CA TRP A 20 9.80 10.35 -1.83
C TRP A 20 10.50 10.84 -3.09
N CYS A 21 10.00 10.45 -4.26
CA CYS A 21 10.54 10.89 -5.55
C CYS A 21 9.88 12.16 -6.08
N GLY A 22 8.86 12.70 -5.38
CA GLY A 22 8.14 13.89 -5.84
C GLY A 22 7.34 13.67 -7.12
N VAL A 23 6.75 12.46 -7.26
CA VAL A 23 5.91 12.07 -8.40
C VAL A 23 4.54 11.59 -7.90
N TYR A 24 3.63 11.30 -8.81
CA TYR A 24 2.28 10.82 -8.49
C TYR A 24 2.24 9.29 -8.45
N GLY A 25 1.69 8.73 -7.38
CA GLY A 25 1.46 7.30 -7.25
C GLY A 25 0.03 7.04 -6.79
N LEU A 26 -0.70 6.25 -7.55
CA LEU A 26 -2.09 5.90 -7.25
C LEU A 26 -2.22 4.40 -6.95
N LYS A 27 -2.63 4.08 -5.72
CA LYS A 27 -3.09 2.73 -5.37
C LYS A 27 -4.60 2.66 -5.62
N PRO A 28 -5.05 1.99 -6.68
CA PRO A 28 -6.47 1.91 -7.00
C PRO A 28 -7.25 1.02 -6.01
N THR A 29 -8.57 0.98 -6.17
CA THR A 29 -9.43 0.06 -5.45
C THR A 29 -8.95 -1.38 -5.66
N HIS A 30 -8.99 -2.22 -4.61
CA HIS A 30 -8.58 -3.61 -4.67
C HIS A 30 -9.32 -4.37 -5.78
N GLY A 31 -8.54 -5.03 -6.66
CA GLY A 31 -9.05 -5.76 -7.81
C GLY A 31 -9.43 -4.90 -9.02
N LEU A 32 -9.39 -3.56 -8.95
CA LEU A 32 -9.67 -2.71 -10.12
C LEU A 32 -8.67 -2.94 -11.26
N VAL A 33 -7.40 -3.10 -10.90
CA VAL A 33 -6.33 -3.51 -11.81
C VAL A 33 -6.03 -4.99 -11.54
N PRO A 34 -6.04 -5.87 -12.56
CA PRO A 34 -5.74 -7.27 -12.36
C PRO A 34 -4.29 -7.47 -11.93
N TYR A 35 -4.07 -8.47 -11.09
CA TYR A 35 -2.74 -8.85 -10.60
C TYR A 35 -2.14 -10.04 -11.37
N THR A 36 -2.84 -10.51 -12.39
CA THR A 36 -2.43 -11.64 -13.23
C THR A 36 -1.06 -11.37 -13.85
N GLY A 37 -0.13 -12.29 -13.65
CA GLY A 37 1.24 -12.17 -14.15
C GLY A 37 2.19 -11.36 -13.26
N ALA A 38 1.68 -10.62 -12.26
CA ALA A 38 2.51 -10.02 -11.22
C ALA A 38 2.93 -11.07 -10.18
N PHE A 39 3.95 -10.76 -9.38
CA PHE A 39 4.44 -11.64 -8.32
C PHE A 39 3.58 -11.47 -7.06
N PRO A 40 2.71 -12.44 -6.69
CA PRO A 40 1.87 -12.35 -5.51
C PRO A 40 2.69 -12.41 -4.21
N ILE A 41 2.35 -11.53 -3.28
CA ILE A 41 2.96 -11.46 -1.93
C ILE A 41 1.93 -11.85 -0.88
N GLU A 42 0.80 -11.14 -0.87
CA GLU A 42 -0.35 -11.39 0.00
C GLU A 42 -1.63 -10.94 -0.74
N ILE A 43 -2.47 -11.88 -1.11
CA ILE A 43 -3.56 -11.69 -2.08
C ILE A 43 -4.61 -10.65 -1.62
N THR A 44 -4.79 -10.46 -0.31
CA THR A 44 -5.75 -9.49 0.22
C THR A 44 -5.18 -8.07 0.27
N LEU A 45 -3.85 -7.92 0.11
CA LEU A 45 -3.13 -6.65 0.09
C LEU A 45 -2.59 -6.27 -1.28
N ASP A 46 -2.43 -7.23 -2.18
CA ASP A 46 -1.77 -7.02 -3.47
C ASP A 46 -2.55 -6.03 -4.37
N HIS A 47 -1.89 -4.94 -4.78
CA HIS A 47 -2.40 -3.96 -5.74
C HIS A 47 -1.36 -3.67 -6.81
N LEU A 48 -1.81 -3.36 -8.02
CA LEU A 48 -1.01 -2.71 -9.06
C LEU A 48 -1.60 -1.34 -9.35
N GLY A 49 -0.74 -0.38 -9.70
CA GLY A 49 -1.19 0.96 -10.04
C GLY A 49 -0.10 1.83 -10.66
N PRO A 50 -0.49 2.99 -11.19
CA PRO A 50 0.41 3.90 -11.90
C PRO A 50 1.33 4.70 -10.96
N ILE A 51 2.56 4.95 -11.46
CA ILE A 51 3.50 5.95 -10.94
C ILE A 51 3.90 6.83 -12.12
N THR A 52 3.66 8.15 -12.04
CA THR A 52 3.81 9.06 -13.18
C THR A 52 4.26 10.45 -12.75
N ASN A 53 4.72 11.27 -13.70
CA ASN A 53 5.19 12.62 -13.43
C ASN A 53 4.07 13.66 -13.33
N ASN A 54 2.85 13.33 -13.75
CA ASN A 54 1.69 14.24 -13.69
C ASN A 54 0.38 13.46 -13.53
N VAL A 55 -0.67 14.16 -13.11
CA VAL A 55 -1.99 13.55 -12.83
C VAL A 55 -2.67 13.05 -14.09
N THR A 56 -2.49 13.73 -15.23
CA THR A 56 -3.09 13.33 -16.52
C THR A 56 -2.57 11.96 -16.96
N ASP A 57 -1.26 11.76 -16.90
CA ASP A 57 -0.64 10.48 -17.21
C ASP A 57 -1.06 9.38 -16.21
N CYS A 58 -1.26 9.76 -14.93
CA CYS A 58 -1.74 8.85 -13.92
C CYS A 58 -3.16 8.34 -14.24
N ALA A 59 -4.06 9.25 -14.61
CA ALA A 59 -5.41 8.93 -15.04
C ALA A 59 -5.42 8.09 -16.32
N LEU A 60 -4.61 8.47 -17.31
CA LEU A 60 -4.49 7.75 -18.59
C LEU A 60 -3.97 6.32 -18.39
N LEU A 61 -2.90 6.15 -17.61
CA LEU A 61 -2.35 4.82 -17.36
C LEU A 61 -3.34 3.95 -16.58
N LEU A 62 -4.04 4.51 -15.59
CA LEU A 62 -5.09 3.79 -14.87
C LEU A 62 -6.21 3.34 -15.82
N GLU A 63 -6.66 4.19 -16.74
CA GLU A 63 -7.68 3.86 -17.74
C GLU A 63 -7.29 2.66 -18.61
N VAL A 64 -5.99 2.55 -18.92
CA VAL A 64 -5.46 1.48 -19.78
C VAL A 64 -5.34 0.14 -19.02
N ILE A 65 -4.93 0.18 -17.74
CA ILE A 65 -4.64 -1.04 -16.98
C ILE A 65 -5.80 -1.52 -16.11
N ALA A 66 -6.83 -0.70 -15.88
CA ALA A 66 -8.02 -1.09 -15.13
C ALA A 66 -8.95 -1.95 -15.96
N GLY A 67 -9.62 -2.91 -15.31
CA GLY A 67 -10.64 -3.74 -15.93
C GLY A 67 -10.49 -5.22 -15.61
N ASP A 68 -11.47 -6.01 -16.06
CA ASP A 68 -11.51 -7.45 -15.84
C ASP A 68 -10.69 -8.18 -16.91
N ASP A 69 -9.74 -9.01 -16.51
CA ASP A 69 -8.97 -9.85 -17.42
C ASP A 69 -9.49 -11.30 -17.51
N GLY A 70 -10.53 -11.63 -16.74
CA GLY A 70 -11.13 -12.96 -16.68
C GLY A 70 -10.28 -14.02 -15.98
N MET A 71 -9.14 -13.64 -15.39
CA MET A 71 -8.17 -14.54 -14.78
C MET A 71 -7.87 -14.23 -13.30
N ASP A 72 -8.01 -12.98 -12.87
CA ASP A 72 -7.83 -12.59 -11.47
C ASP A 72 -9.14 -12.81 -10.69
N PRO A 73 -9.19 -13.78 -9.76
CA PRO A 73 -10.42 -14.12 -9.04
C PRO A 73 -10.89 -13.06 -8.04
N ARG A 74 -10.08 -12.02 -7.79
CA ARG A 74 -10.41 -10.90 -6.92
C ARG A 74 -11.32 -9.88 -7.60
N GLN A 75 -11.39 -9.92 -8.94
CA GLN A 75 -12.19 -9.02 -9.76
C GLN A 75 -13.66 -9.43 -9.74
N ARG A 76 -14.54 -8.53 -9.31
CA ARG A 76 -15.99 -8.78 -9.23
C ARG A 76 -16.75 -7.49 -9.54
N ASN A 77 -17.65 -7.53 -10.52
CA ASN A 77 -18.56 -6.44 -10.85
C ASN A 77 -17.86 -5.07 -11.00
N LEU A 78 -16.70 -5.07 -11.66
CA LEU A 78 -15.90 -3.87 -11.82
C LEU A 78 -16.61 -2.84 -12.68
N LYS A 79 -16.55 -1.59 -12.24
CA LYS A 79 -16.87 -0.43 -13.05
C LYS A 79 -15.57 0.31 -13.32
N VAL A 80 -15.22 0.43 -14.59
CA VAL A 80 -14.10 1.24 -15.05
C VAL A 80 -14.68 2.52 -15.62
N ASP A 81 -14.22 3.64 -15.10
CA ASP A 81 -14.60 4.95 -15.56
C ASP A 81 -13.54 5.52 -16.51
N LYS A 82 -13.89 6.59 -17.25
CA LYS A 82 -12.92 7.36 -18.02
C LYS A 82 -12.27 8.40 -17.11
N TYR A 83 -11.18 8.00 -16.48
CA TYR A 83 -10.51 8.81 -15.45
C TYR A 83 -9.91 10.10 -16.01
N THR A 84 -9.50 10.10 -17.30
CA THR A 84 -9.03 11.32 -17.98
C THR A 84 -10.12 12.37 -18.16
N GLU A 85 -11.37 11.93 -18.34
CA GLU A 85 -12.54 12.83 -18.47
C GLU A 85 -12.97 13.38 -17.09
N ALA A 86 -12.57 12.73 -16.00
CA ALA A 86 -12.88 13.17 -14.62
C ALA A 86 -11.92 14.25 -14.09
N LEU A 87 -10.88 14.60 -14.84
CA LEU A 87 -9.94 15.65 -14.44
C LEU A 87 -10.61 17.02 -14.58
N VAL A 88 -10.93 17.61 -13.43
CA VAL A 88 -11.58 18.92 -13.35
C VAL A 88 -10.72 19.89 -12.54
N THR A 89 -10.87 21.19 -12.80
CA THR A 89 -10.17 22.24 -12.07
C THR A 89 -11.04 22.92 -11.02
N ASP A 90 -12.36 22.73 -11.08
CA ASP A 90 -13.30 23.25 -10.11
C ASP A 90 -13.46 22.26 -8.96
N ILE A 91 -13.07 22.73 -7.75
CA ILE A 91 -13.17 21.96 -6.52
C ILE A 91 -14.10 22.63 -5.48
N HIS A 92 -14.90 23.62 -5.92
CA HIS A 92 -15.96 24.17 -5.09
C HIS A 92 -16.90 23.05 -4.65
N GLU A 93 -17.37 23.12 -3.41
CA GLU A 93 -18.23 22.11 -2.79
C GLU A 93 -17.54 20.78 -2.43
N LEU A 94 -16.27 20.53 -2.83
CA LEU A 94 -15.53 19.33 -2.45
C LEU A 94 -15.26 19.37 -0.94
N LYS A 95 -15.68 18.31 -0.23
CA LYS A 95 -15.51 18.17 1.21
C LYS A 95 -14.29 17.31 1.52
N ILE A 96 -13.33 17.88 2.23
CA ILE A 96 -12.05 17.23 2.53
C ILE A 96 -11.89 17.13 4.05
N GLY A 97 -11.78 15.90 4.55
CA GLY A 97 -11.45 15.62 5.94
C GLY A 97 -9.94 15.48 6.14
N VAL A 98 -9.33 16.34 6.96
CA VAL A 98 -7.92 16.20 7.36
C VAL A 98 -7.84 15.24 8.54
N VAL A 99 -7.29 14.04 8.32
CA VAL A 99 -7.26 12.97 9.33
C VAL A 99 -6.22 13.27 10.40
N SER A 100 -6.67 13.62 11.60
CA SER A 100 -5.80 14.08 12.69
C SER A 100 -4.76 13.04 13.11
N GLU A 101 -5.14 11.75 13.10
CA GLU A 101 -4.28 10.63 13.48
C GLU A 101 -3.15 10.35 12.48
N GLY A 102 -3.26 10.85 11.24
CA GLY A 102 -2.20 10.76 10.23
C GLY A 102 -1.00 11.66 10.49
N PHE A 103 -1.08 12.56 11.49
CA PHE A 103 -0.05 13.52 11.85
C PHE A 103 0.56 13.20 13.22
N ASN A 104 1.70 13.83 13.52
CA ASN A 104 2.36 13.79 14.84
C ASN A 104 2.58 12.35 15.37
N TRP A 105 3.08 11.46 14.52
CA TRP A 105 3.52 10.15 14.95
C TRP A 105 4.74 10.28 15.87
N GLU A 106 4.62 9.83 17.11
CA GLU A 106 5.64 9.98 18.13
C GLU A 106 6.97 9.34 17.68
N GLY A 107 8.04 10.13 17.71
CA GLY A 107 9.38 9.72 17.31
C GLY A 107 9.59 9.53 15.80
N GLN A 108 8.56 9.75 14.95
CA GLN A 108 8.63 9.48 13.51
C GLN A 108 8.24 10.68 12.65
N SER A 109 7.24 11.48 13.05
CA SER A 109 6.84 12.65 12.26
C SER A 109 7.93 13.71 12.20
N GLU A 110 8.25 14.12 10.98
CA GLU A 110 9.05 15.31 10.74
C GLU A 110 8.14 16.54 10.58
N GLN A 111 8.38 17.56 11.38
CA GLN A 111 7.52 18.75 11.48
C GLN A 111 7.28 19.45 10.14
N ASP A 112 8.25 19.47 9.25
CA ASP A 112 8.12 20.08 7.93
C ASP A 112 7.22 19.27 6.99
N VAL A 113 7.15 17.94 7.11
CA VAL A 113 6.19 17.10 6.40
C VAL A 113 4.77 17.43 6.84
N ASP A 114 4.51 17.42 8.15
CA ASP A 114 3.20 17.75 8.70
C ASP A 114 2.78 19.17 8.30
N THR A 115 3.70 20.13 8.38
CA THR A 115 3.46 21.53 7.98
C THR A 115 3.12 21.66 6.50
N ASN A 116 3.82 20.96 5.61
CA ASN A 116 3.57 21.00 4.18
C ASN A 116 2.19 20.44 3.81
N VAL A 117 1.77 19.35 4.44
CA VAL A 117 0.45 18.75 4.16
C VAL A 117 -0.68 19.64 4.69
N ARG A 118 -0.50 20.25 5.86
CA ARG A 118 -1.46 21.25 6.37
C ARG A 118 -1.51 22.51 5.51
N ALA A 119 -0.38 22.93 4.95
CA ALA A 119 -0.34 24.05 4.01
C ALA A 119 -1.08 23.67 2.70
N ALA A 120 -0.97 22.44 2.23
CA ALA A 120 -1.74 21.96 1.08
C ALA A 120 -3.25 21.98 1.38
N ALA A 121 -3.69 21.52 2.57
CA ALA A 121 -5.07 21.62 3.02
C ALA A 121 -5.59 23.08 2.96
N SER A 122 -4.80 24.02 3.47
CA SER A 122 -5.13 25.45 3.43
C SER A 122 -5.17 26.02 1.99
N GLN A 123 -4.39 25.47 1.07
CA GLN A 123 -4.47 25.87 -0.34
C GLN A 123 -5.76 25.36 -0.99
N LEU A 124 -6.16 24.12 -0.70
CA LEU A 124 -7.43 23.57 -1.21
C LEU A 124 -8.63 24.37 -0.70
N GLU A 125 -8.61 24.81 0.56
CA GLU A 125 -9.63 25.70 1.12
C GLU A 125 -9.69 27.03 0.37
N LYS A 126 -8.53 27.67 0.09
CA LYS A 126 -8.48 28.92 -0.70
C LYS A 126 -8.97 28.76 -2.14
N LEU A 127 -8.89 27.54 -2.68
CA LEU A 127 -9.41 27.21 -4.01
C LEU A 127 -10.90 26.85 -3.99
N GLY A 128 -11.55 26.89 -2.83
CA GLY A 128 -13.00 26.76 -2.68
C GLY A 128 -13.49 25.43 -2.12
N ALA A 129 -12.61 24.50 -1.74
CA ALA A 129 -13.00 23.28 -1.06
C ALA A 129 -13.38 23.55 0.41
N HIS A 130 -14.29 22.74 0.95
CA HIS A 130 -14.60 22.71 2.37
C HIS A 130 -13.63 21.79 3.10
N VAL A 131 -12.75 22.33 3.94
CA VAL A 131 -11.70 21.57 4.63
C VAL A 131 -11.96 21.57 6.13
N GLU A 132 -12.04 20.40 6.75
CA GLU A 132 -12.27 20.23 8.19
C GLU A 132 -11.35 19.15 8.76
N GLU A 133 -11.00 19.27 10.05
CA GLU A 133 -10.34 18.18 10.79
C GLU A 133 -11.35 17.04 11.04
N VAL A 134 -10.89 15.80 10.87
CA VAL A 134 -11.66 14.60 11.19
C VAL A 134 -10.80 13.64 12.00
N SER A 135 -11.40 13.03 13.01
CA SER A 135 -10.75 12.01 13.83
C SER A 135 -11.19 10.60 13.41
N ILE A 136 -10.23 9.74 13.14
CA ILE A 136 -10.40 8.30 12.87
C ILE A 136 -9.43 7.55 13.79
N PRO A 137 -9.73 7.39 15.09
CA PRO A 137 -8.78 6.86 16.06
C PRO A 137 -8.20 5.50 15.68
N MET A 138 -9.00 4.65 15.02
CA MET A 138 -8.58 3.33 14.56
C MET A 138 -7.53 3.38 13.44
N HIS A 139 -7.27 4.55 12.84
CA HIS A 139 -6.17 4.72 11.87
C HIS A 139 -4.83 4.28 12.45
N LYS A 140 -4.57 4.60 13.73
CA LYS A 140 -3.31 4.21 14.41
C LYS A 140 -3.17 2.71 14.64
N ASP A 141 -4.25 1.96 14.64
CA ASP A 141 -4.23 0.50 14.72
C ASP A 141 -3.91 -0.15 13.36
N GLY A 142 -4.04 0.60 12.26
CA GLY A 142 -3.86 0.12 10.89
C GLY A 142 -2.52 -0.59 10.69
N ILE A 143 -1.41 0.01 11.15
CA ILE A 143 -0.07 -0.58 11.05
C ILE A 143 0.04 -1.94 11.77
N HIS A 144 -0.63 -2.12 12.90
CA HIS A 144 -0.61 -3.36 13.66
C HIS A 144 -1.45 -4.44 12.98
N ILE A 145 -2.61 -4.07 12.43
CA ILE A 145 -3.47 -4.93 11.62
C ILE A 145 -2.71 -5.39 10.37
N TRP A 146 -2.12 -4.43 9.66
CA TRP A 146 -1.34 -4.71 8.47
C TRP A 146 -0.14 -5.63 8.73
N ASN A 147 0.63 -5.40 9.79
CA ASN A 147 1.79 -6.22 10.13
C ASN A 147 1.42 -7.71 10.29
N ALA A 148 0.33 -8.02 10.98
CA ALA A 148 -0.08 -9.42 11.15
C ALA A 148 -0.51 -10.04 9.80
N ILE A 149 -1.26 -9.31 8.96
CA ILE A 149 -1.67 -9.78 7.64
C ILE A 149 -0.45 -9.94 6.73
N ALA A 150 0.41 -8.93 6.66
CA ALA A 150 1.56 -8.94 5.76
C ALA A 150 2.58 -10.02 6.11
N ILE A 151 2.92 -10.18 7.40
CA ILE A 151 3.97 -11.10 7.83
C ILE A 151 3.50 -12.55 7.70
N GLU A 152 2.36 -12.92 8.29
CA GLU A 152 1.84 -14.28 8.20
C GLU A 152 1.37 -14.62 6.77
N GLY A 153 0.73 -13.68 6.09
CA GLY A 153 0.25 -13.84 4.73
C GLY A 153 1.39 -14.01 3.73
N ALA A 154 2.42 -13.17 3.77
CA ALA A 154 3.60 -13.32 2.92
C ALA A 154 4.34 -14.64 3.18
N ASN A 155 4.47 -15.06 4.44
CA ASN A 155 5.05 -16.38 4.74
C ASN A 155 4.23 -17.51 4.13
N SER A 156 2.92 -17.46 4.27
CA SER A 156 2.01 -18.49 3.77
C SER A 156 1.95 -18.52 2.25
N LEU A 157 1.73 -17.38 1.60
CA LEU A 157 1.52 -17.29 0.15
C LEU A 157 2.85 -17.21 -0.60
N MET A 158 3.66 -16.20 -0.31
CA MET A 158 4.89 -15.94 -1.05
C MET A 158 5.94 -17.01 -0.78
N ILE A 159 6.19 -17.36 0.47
CA ILE A 159 7.29 -18.26 0.82
C ILE A 159 6.88 -19.72 0.73
N LYS A 160 5.93 -20.18 1.54
CA LYS A 160 5.48 -21.59 1.55
C LYS A 160 4.72 -21.97 0.30
N GLY A 161 3.91 -21.05 -0.22
CA GLY A 161 3.12 -21.19 -1.43
C GLY A 161 3.88 -20.89 -2.72
N ASN A 162 5.19 -20.64 -2.67
CA ASN A 162 6.04 -20.30 -3.81
C ASN A 162 5.47 -19.15 -4.68
N SER A 163 5.04 -18.09 -4.02
CA SER A 163 4.42 -16.88 -4.60
C SER A 163 2.94 -17.07 -5.01
N MET A 164 2.55 -18.23 -5.51
CA MET A 164 1.18 -18.41 -6.02
C MET A 164 0.21 -19.00 -5.00
N GLY A 165 0.71 -19.74 -4.00
CA GLY A 165 -0.14 -20.44 -3.04
C GLY A 165 -1.07 -21.47 -3.68
N THR A 166 -2.20 -21.72 -3.00
CA THR A 166 -3.26 -22.62 -3.45
C THR A 166 -4.64 -22.06 -3.05
N ASN A 167 -5.70 -22.75 -3.44
CA ASN A 167 -7.10 -22.49 -3.03
C ASN A 167 -7.75 -21.24 -3.65
N TRP A 168 -7.22 -20.71 -4.71
CA TRP A 168 -7.90 -19.66 -5.47
C TRP A 168 -8.19 -20.11 -6.92
N LYS A 169 -9.16 -19.51 -7.55
CA LYS A 169 -9.62 -19.87 -8.88
C LYS A 169 -9.17 -18.78 -9.85
N GLY A 170 -8.14 -19.06 -10.64
CA GLY A 170 -7.57 -18.10 -11.57
C GLY A 170 -6.35 -18.67 -12.28
N TYR A 171 -5.54 -17.81 -12.85
CA TYR A 171 -4.32 -18.18 -13.54
C TYR A 171 -3.19 -18.51 -12.58
N TYR A 172 -2.56 -19.67 -12.73
CA TYR A 172 -1.34 -20.06 -12.01
C TYR A 172 -0.15 -20.08 -12.98
N ASN A 173 0.86 -19.26 -12.70
CA ASN A 173 2.11 -19.28 -13.46
C ASN A 173 3.02 -20.39 -12.92
N THR A 174 2.94 -21.57 -13.53
CA THR A 174 3.72 -22.75 -13.12
C THR A 174 5.23 -22.53 -13.26
N GLY A 175 5.66 -21.77 -14.27
CA GLY A 175 7.08 -21.42 -14.45
C GLY A 175 7.62 -20.55 -13.30
N LEU A 176 6.81 -19.61 -12.80
CA LEU A 176 7.15 -18.79 -11.64
C LEU A 176 7.24 -19.66 -10.38
N LEU A 177 6.26 -20.53 -10.13
CA LEU A 177 6.26 -21.47 -9.01
C LEU A 177 7.54 -22.29 -8.96
N ASP A 178 7.92 -22.94 -10.08
CA ASP A 178 9.11 -23.77 -10.16
C ASP A 178 10.40 -22.97 -9.98
N SER A 179 10.48 -21.79 -10.59
CA SER A 179 11.69 -20.94 -10.53
C SER A 179 11.88 -20.38 -9.12
N PHE A 180 10.81 -19.88 -8.51
CA PHE A 180 10.89 -19.34 -7.15
C PHE A 180 11.16 -20.44 -6.12
N ALA A 181 10.51 -21.61 -6.23
CA ALA A 181 10.75 -22.76 -5.37
C ALA A 181 12.22 -23.19 -5.37
N ARG A 182 12.82 -23.31 -6.56
CA ARG A 182 14.26 -23.60 -6.68
C ARG A 182 15.11 -22.49 -6.11
N GLY A 183 14.83 -21.23 -6.49
CA GLY A 183 15.63 -20.07 -6.08
C GLY A 183 15.69 -19.91 -4.57
N ARG A 184 14.56 -19.97 -3.88
CA ARG A 184 14.52 -19.80 -2.41
C ARG A 184 15.23 -20.92 -1.63
N ILE A 185 15.40 -22.11 -2.24
CA ILE A 185 16.14 -23.22 -1.61
C ILE A 185 17.64 -23.12 -1.92
N THR A 186 18.00 -22.89 -3.18
CA THR A 186 19.39 -22.95 -3.63
C THR A 186 20.14 -21.63 -3.53
N ARG A 187 19.42 -20.52 -3.39
CA ARG A 187 19.94 -19.15 -3.38
C ARG A 187 19.29 -18.30 -2.27
N ALA A 188 19.01 -18.89 -1.11
CA ALA A 188 18.37 -18.19 0.02
C ALA A 188 19.16 -16.96 0.46
N ASP A 189 20.48 -16.97 0.32
CA ASP A 189 21.36 -15.84 0.69
C ASP A 189 21.17 -14.62 -0.21
N ASP A 190 20.63 -14.78 -1.42
CA ASP A 190 20.35 -13.67 -2.34
C ASP A 190 19.07 -12.89 -1.94
N LEU A 191 18.24 -13.44 -1.04
CA LEU A 191 17.09 -12.72 -0.50
C LEU A 191 17.55 -11.57 0.39
N SER A 192 16.85 -10.44 0.31
CA SER A 192 17.15 -9.27 1.16
C SER A 192 16.98 -9.61 2.64
N GLU A 193 17.69 -8.90 3.51
CA GLU A 193 17.61 -9.10 4.95
C GLU A 193 16.18 -8.87 5.48
N THR A 194 15.46 -7.91 4.91
CA THR A 194 14.04 -7.67 5.25
C THR A 194 13.15 -8.83 4.86
N THR A 195 13.35 -9.44 3.70
CA THR A 195 12.62 -10.64 3.27
C THR A 195 12.91 -11.81 4.20
N LYS A 196 14.18 -12.03 4.55
CA LYS A 196 14.59 -13.08 5.51
C LYS A 196 13.93 -12.88 6.87
N LEU A 197 13.88 -11.62 7.36
CA LEU A 197 13.21 -11.31 8.62
C LEU A 197 11.71 -11.64 8.56
N VAL A 198 11.01 -11.22 7.49
CA VAL A 198 9.58 -11.55 7.30
C VAL A 198 9.36 -13.06 7.29
N MET A 199 10.23 -13.82 6.60
CA MET A 199 10.17 -15.28 6.59
C MET A 199 10.31 -15.89 7.99
N LEU A 200 11.30 -15.44 8.77
CA LEU A 200 11.56 -15.95 10.13
C LEU A 200 10.41 -15.58 11.07
N MET A 201 9.96 -14.35 11.04
CA MET A 201 8.84 -13.89 11.87
C MET A 201 7.54 -14.61 11.51
N GLY A 202 7.23 -14.73 10.21
CA GLY A 202 6.03 -15.42 9.76
C GLY A 202 6.04 -16.90 10.10
N GLN A 203 7.19 -17.57 9.99
CA GLN A 203 7.36 -18.96 10.42
C GLN A 203 7.16 -19.11 11.93
N TYR A 204 7.76 -18.24 12.73
CA TYR A 204 7.58 -18.23 14.18
C TYR A 204 6.11 -18.03 14.56
N MET A 205 5.43 -17.07 13.95
CA MET A 205 4.02 -16.79 14.22
C MET A 205 3.13 -17.97 13.86
N ASP A 206 3.39 -18.63 12.73
CA ASP A 206 2.64 -19.81 12.30
C ASP A 206 2.82 -20.99 13.27
N GLU A 207 4.04 -21.27 13.70
CA GLU A 207 4.34 -22.36 14.65
C GLU A 207 3.79 -22.12 16.06
N GLN A 208 3.82 -20.86 16.52
CA GLN A 208 3.39 -20.54 17.90
C GLN A 208 1.91 -20.21 17.99
N TYR A 209 1.33 -19.63 16.94
CA TYR A 209 -0.02 -19.02 16.99
C TYR A 209 -0.99 -19.54 15.93
N HIS A 210 -0.53 -20.39 15.00
CA HIS A 210 -1.35 -21.17 14.07
C HIS A 210 -2.33 -20.31 13.24
N GLY A 211 -1.87 -19.14 12.76
CA GLY A 211 -2.69 -18.21 11.96
C GLY A 211 -3.68 -17.37 12.76
N ARG A 212 -3.67 -17.45 14.09
CA ARG A 212 -4.62 -16.73 14.93
C ARG A 212 -4.54 -15.21 14.77
N TYR A 213 -3.34 -14.67 14.66
CA TYR A 213 -3.17 -13.21 14.51
C TYR A 213 -3.53 -12.74 13.12
N TYR A 214 -3.21 -13.50 12.08
CA TYR A 214 -3.70 -13.23 10.74
C TYR A 214 -5.23 -13.15 10.70
N ALA A 215 -5.92 -14.17 11.20
CA ALA A 215 -7.37 -14.21 11.23
C ALA A 215 -7.98 -13.06 12.05
N LYS A 216 -7.41 -12.75 13.22
CA LYS A 216 -7.84 -11.62 14.04
C LYS A 216 -7.64 -10.28 13.31
N ALA A 217 -6.51 -10.11 12.63
CA ALA A 217 -6.21 -8.90 11.89
C ALA A 217 -7.15 -8.71 10.69
N GLN A 218 -7.48 -9.76 9.94
CA GLN A 218 -8.49 -9.72 8.88
C GLN A 218 -9.87 -9.31 9.42
N ASN A 219 -10.26 -9.78 10.60
CA ASN A 219 -11.50 -9.35 11.24
C ASN A 219 -11.45 -7.88 11.66
N LEU A 220 -10.31 -7.40 12.19
CA LEU A 220 -10.13 -6.00 12.58
C LEU A 220 -10.04 -5.07 11.36
N ALA A 221 -9.52 -5.52 10.23
CA ALA A 221 -9.52 -4.76 8.99
C ALA A 221 -10.94 -4.38 8.53
N THR A 222 -11.93 -5.24 8.81
CA THR A 222 -13.36 -4.92 8.57
C THR A 222 -13.83 -3.75 9.44
N ALA A 223 -13.43 -3.71 10.70
CA ALA A 223 -13.77 -2.60 11.60
C ALA A 223 -13.03 -1.31 11.22
N LEU A 224 -11.77 -1.41 10.83
CA LEU A 224 -11.01 -0.27 10.32
C LEU A 224 -11.65 0.31 9.07
N LYS A 225 -12.04 -0.55 8.12
CA LYS A 225 -12.77 -0.12 6.92
C LYS A 225 -14.06 0.62 7.29
N ALA A 226 -14.84 0.09 8.22
CA ALA A 226 -16.09 0.74 8.67
C ALA A 226 -15.85 2.12 9.30
N ALA A 227 -14.74 2.32 10.01
CA ALA A 227 -14.37 3.62 10.56
C ALA A 227 -14.08 4.65 9.45
N TYR A 228 -13.40 4.23 8.38
CA TYR A 228 -13.20 5.07 7.20
C TYR A 228 -14.49 5.31 6.42
N ASP A 229 -15.32 4.27 6.22
CA ASP A 229 -16.61 4.41 5.54
C ASP A 229 -17.51 5.45 6.25
N SER A 230 -17.51 5.48 7.58
CA SER A 230 -18.25 6.50 8.35
C SER A 230 -17.71 7.92 8.13
N ALA A 231 -16.41 8.09 7.95
CA ALA A 231 -15.86 9.39 7.57
C ALA A 231 -16.29 9.80 6.15
N PHE A 232 -16.30 8.85 5.21
CA PHE A 232 -16.74 9.07 3.83
C PHE A 232 -18.25 9.34 3.66
N GLU A 233 -19.07 9.11 4.69
CA GLU A 233 -20.46 9.61 4.69
C GLU A 233 -20.54 11.15 4.70
N LYS A 234 -19.48 11.81 5.20
CA LYS A 234 -19.43 13.27 5.35
C LYS A 234 -18.45 13.92 4.38
N TYR A 235 -17.36 13.25 4.03
CA TYR A 235 -16.27 13.79 3.23
C TYR A 235 -16.13 13.04 1.90
N ASP A 236 -15.80 13.77 0.84
CA ASP A 236 -15.50 13.20 -0.48
C ASP A 236 -14.07 12.67 -0.55
N LEU A 237 -13.15 13.34 0.16
CA LEU A 237 -11.74 12.99 0.26
C LEU A 237 -11.25 13.04 1.70
N LEU A 238 -10.24 12.22 1.99
CA LEU A 238 -9.48 12.30 3.24
C LEU A 238 -8.03 12.65 2.92
N LEU A 239 -7.46 13.57 3.70
CA LEU A 239 -6.11 14.10 3.52
C LEU A 239 -5.25 13.82 4.75
N MET A 240 -4.06 13.27 4.53
CA MET A 240 -3.01 13.09 5.52
C MET A 240 -1.66 12.98 4.83
N PRO A 241 -0.52 13.09 5.52
CA PRO A 241 0.78 12.76 4.95
C PRO A 241 0.80 11.32 4.42
N THR A 242 1.39 11.08 3.26
CA THR A 242 1.61 9.71 2.77
C THR A 242 2.48 8.93 3.75
N GLN A 243 3.49 9.60 4.26
CA GLN A 243 4.39 9.10 5.31
C GLN A 243 4.70 10.25 6.27
N PRO A 244 4.97 9.94 7.54
CA PRO A 244 5.27 10.99 8.52
C PRO A 244 6.67 11.61 8.35
N MET A 245 7.50 11.05 7.46
CA MET A 245 8.91 11.43 7.28
C MET A 245 9.27 11.63 5.82
N LYS A 246 10.34 12.38 5.57
CA LYS A 246 10.98 12.51 4.26
C LYS A 246 11.72 11.24 3.86
N ALA A 247 12.12 11.18 2.58
CA ALA A 247 12.98 10.11 2.08
C ALA A 247 14.24 9.95 2.94
N THR A 248 14.50 8.72 3.38
CA THR A 248 15.69 8.40 4.15
C THR A 248 16.94 8.52 3.29
N LYS A 249 18.09 8.83 3.92
CA LYS A 249 19.36 8.80 3.21
C LYS A 249 19.69 7.37 2.78
N ILE A 250 20.30 7.24 1.59
CA ILE A 250 20.83 5.96 1.13
C ILE A 250 21.83 5.45 2.17
N PRO A 251 21.68 4.20 2.66
CA PRO A 251 22.61 3.65 3.65
C PRO A 251 24.03 3.58 3.09
N GLU A 252 25.01 3.82 3.93
CA GLU A 252 26.41 3.57 3.57
C GLU A 252 26.65 2.08 3.38
N LYS A 253 27.66 1.72 2.55
CA LYS A 253 28.02 0.31 2.34
C LYS A 253 28.44 -0.43 3.62
N SER A 254 28.88 0.31 4.63
CA SER A 254 29.27 -0.18 5.95
C SER A 254 28.10 -0.27 6.94
N CYS A 255 26.88 0.07 6.53
CA CYS A 255 25.69 0.02 7.37
C CYS A 255 25.51 -1.40 7.93
N SER A 256 25.24 -1.51 9.22
CA SER A 256 24.94 -2.80 9.85
C SER A 256 23.64 -3.40 9.31
N ARG A 257 23.48 -4.72 9.43
CA ARG A 257 22.21 -5.37 9.03
C ARG A 257 21.05 -4.89 9.88
N GLU A 258 21.30 -4.70 11.16
CA GLU A 258 20.34 -4.19 12.14
C GLU A 258 19.83 -2.80 11.75
N ASP A 259 20.75 -1.87 11.45
CA ASP A 259 20.38 -0.52 11.02
C ASP A 259 19.66 -0.50 9.68
N TYR A 260 20.07 -1.37 8.75
CA TYR A 260 19.40 -1.50 7.46
C TYR A 260 17.96 -1.97 7.61
N VAL A 261 17.74 -3.00 8.41
CA VAL A 261 16.40 -3.55 8.68
C VAL A 261 15.54 -2.57 9.46
N ALA A 262 16.08 -1.92 10.49
CA ALA A 262 15.36 -0.91 11.27
C ALA A 262 14.82 0.20 10.37
N ARG A 263 15.66 0.77 9.52
CA ARG A 263 15.25 1.81 8.55
C ARG A 263 14.14 1.36 7.59
N ALA A 264 14.17 0.10 7.17
CA ALA A 264 13.17 -0.45 6.28
C ALA A 264 11.78 -0.66 6.93
N LEU A 265 11.72 -0.76 8.26
CA LEU A 265 10.48 -0.99 9.02
C LEU A 265 9.79 0.30 9.49
N GLU A 266 10.48 1.44 9.51
CA GLU A 266 9.96 2.71 10.04
C GLU A 266 8.95 3.44 9.15
N MET A 267 8.62 2.92 7.97
CA MET A 267 8.09 3.71 6.85
C MET A 267 6.57 3.63 6.62
N VAL A 268 5.83 2.76 7.29
CA VAL A 268 4.54 2.27 6.75
C VAL A 268 3.30 2.80 7.48
N ASN A 269 3.42 3.78 8.37
CA ASN A 269 2.35 4.13 9.32
C ASN A 269 1.04 4.62 8.70
N ASN A 270 1.10 5.51 7.72
CA ASN A 270 -0.11 6.08 7.11
C ASN A 270 -0.60 5.30 5.88
N THR A 271 0.20 4.40 5.35
CA THR A 271 -0.12 3.65 4.13
C THR A 271 -0.54 2.21 4.38
N ALA A 272 -0.31 1.73 5.59
CA ALA A 272 -0.60 0.35 6.00
C ALA A 272 -2.10 0.04 6.14
#